data_9d82c88d9fdd11f5614bb97a6019986d
#
_entry.id   9d82c88d9fdd11f5614bb97a6019986d
#
_cell.length_a   1.000
_cell.length_b   1.000
_cell.length_c   1.000
_cell.angle_alpha   90.00
_cell.angle_beta   90.00
_cell.angle_gamma   90.00
#
_symmetry.space_group_name_H-M   'P 1'
#
loop_
_entity.id
_entity.type
_entity.pdbx_description
1 polymer ?
#
loop_
_entity_poly.entity_id
_entity_poly.type
_entity_poly.pdbx_seq_one_letter_code
_entity_poly.pdbx_strand_id
1 'polypeptide(L)'
;IYTQSKPFQHLQEATGKFKAIEDLSRYPDWTLQVANIPAPITCTDVMAEKHPELAVTFMKGMIKVGRWANEHKHAAAAILDKQTFYRDVEDTYEGIRHIDMVPNLSPQNLASVEIGKDFMLSHGYIKNDFDVHAWAAPEFLEQAARELLEEEWQKRTTAKLPKAAKSLAAGNRLG
;
A
#
# COMPACT_ATOMS: atom_id res chain seq x y z
N ILE A 1 9.09 -18.84 21.88
CA ILE A 1 8.00 -18.23 21.10
C ILE A 1 8.52 -16.88 20.63
N TYR A 2 8.33 -16.56 19.37
CA TYR A 2 8.60 -15.25 18.80
C TYR A 2 7.68 -15.00 17.59
N THR A 3 7.51 -13.75 17.21
CA THR A 3 6.72 -13.35 16.06
C THR A 3 7.62 -13.07 14.87
N GLN A 4 7.16 -13.43 13.68
CA GLN A 4 7.88 -13.20 12.43
C GLN A 4 6.90 -12.91 11.30
N SER A 5 7.39 -12.24 10.28
CA SER A 5 6.65 -12.12 9.02
C SER A 5 6.55 -13.50 8.33
N LYS A 6 5.48 -13.71 7.57
CA LYS A 6 5.21 -14.99 6.88
C LYS A 6 6.39 -15.58 6.11
N PRO A 7 7.18 -14.78 5.35
CA PRO A 7 8.32 -15.35 4.63
C PRO A 7 9.32 -16.07 5.53
N PHE A 8 9.66 -15.44 6.66
CA PHE A 8 10.57 -16.06 7.62
C PHE A 8 9.94 -17.25 8.33
N GLN A 9 8.63 -17.22 8.60
CA GLN A 9 7.90 -18.35 9.15
C GLN A 9 8.06 -19.57 8.25
N HIS A 10 7.77 -19.45 6.95
CA HIS A 10 7.87 -20.57 6.01
C HIS A 10 9.29 -21.10 5.87
N LEU A 11 10.31 -20.23 5.82
CA LEU A 11 11.70 -20.65 5.81
C LEU A 11 12.07 -21.47 7.05
N GLN A 12 11.56 -21.10 8.22
CA GLN A 12 11.85 -21.79 9.46
C GLN A 12 11.07 -23.10 9.60
N GLU A 13 9.80 -23.13 9.20
CA GLU A 13 9.01 -24.36 9.16
C GLU A 13 9.63 -25.39 8.22
N ALA A 14 10.21 -24.96 7.08
CA ALA A 14 10.92 -25.83 6.16
C ALA A 14 12.14 -26.53 6.79
N THR A 15 12.70 -26.00 7.88
CA THR A 15 13.78 -26.67 8.63
C THR A 15 13.29 -27.85 9.47
N GLY A 16 11.99 -28.00 9.67
CA GLY A 16 11.36 -28.98 10.57
C GLY A 16 11.58 -28.70 12.06
N LYS A 17 12.26 -27.61 12.43
CA LYS A 17 12.56 -27.24 13.83
C LYS A 17 11.55 -26.28 14.44
N PHE A 18 10.74 -25.65 13.61
CA PHE A 18 9.76 -24.64 14.00
C PHE A 18 8.38 -25.02 13.49
N LYS A 19 7.36 -24.59 14.22
CA LYS A 19 5.96 -24.77 13.88
C LYS A 19 5.21 -23.48 14.16
N ALA A 20 4.38 -23.03 13.21
CA ALA A 20 3.45 -21.94 13.45
C ALA A 20 2.43 -22.35 14.53
N ILE A 21 2.27 -21.50 15.52
CA ILE A 21 1.25 -21.66 16.57
C ILE A 21 -0.02 -20.95 16.12
N GLU A 22 0.13 -19.74 15.55
CA GLU A 22 -0.98 -18.90 15.16
C GLU A 22 -0.56 -17.92 14.05
N ASP A 23 -1.49 -17.55 13.20
CA ASP A 23 -1.35 -16.55 12.16
C ASP A 23 -2.25 -15.35 12.47
N LEU A 24 -1.68 -14.33 13.10
CA LEU A 24 -2.40 -13.14 13.52
C LEU A 24 -2.94 -12.31 12.35
N SER A 25 -2.37 -12.47 11.15
CA SER A 25 -2.83 -11.74 9.95
C SER A 25 -4.20 -12.20 9.43
N ARG A 26 -4.71 -13.35 9.92
CA ARG A 26 -6.02 -13.89 9.53
C ARG A 26 -7.20 -13.26 10.26
N TYR A 27 -6.94 -12.58 11.34
CA TYR A 27 -8.00 -11.99 12.14
C TYR A 27 -8.41 -10.63 11.57
N PRO A 28 -9.71 -10.36 11.48
CA PRO A 28 -10.20 -9.05 11.05
C PRO A 28 -10.01 -7.96 12.11
N ASP A 29 -9.59 -8.33 13.31
CA ASP A 29 -9.35 -7.42 14.41
C ASP A 29 -8.04 -6.66 14.18
N TRP A 30 -8.17 -5.36 13.93
CA TRP A 30 -7.04 -4.46 13.68
C TRP A 30 -6.06 -4.38 14.87
N THR A 31 -6.51 -4.62 16.10
CA THR A 31 -5.64 -4.63 17.29
C THR A 31 -4.62 -5.77 17.25
N LEU A 32 -4.98 -6.90 16.64
CA LEU A 32 -4.07 -8.01 16.41
C LEU A 32 -3.13 -7.73 15.22
N GLN A 33 -3.58 -6.93 14.26
CA GLN A 33 -2.78 -6.51 13.11
C GLN A 33 -1.69 -5.50 13.48
N VAL A 34 -1.70 -4.91 14.66
CA VAL A 34 -0.60 -4.05 15.16
C VAL A 34 0.72 -4.80 15.22
N ALA A 35 0.70 -6.11 15.41
CA ALA A 35 1.90 -6.94 15.28
C ALA A 35 2.46 -6.94 13.83
N ASN A 36 1.65 -6.53 12.86
CA ASN A 36 1.96 -6.31 11.46
C ASN A 36 1.75 -4.83 11.13
N ILE A 37 2.53 -3.96 11.77
CA ILE A 37 2.42 -2.51 11.60
C ILE A 37 2.29 -2.17 10.11
N PRO A 38 1.30 -1.38 9.70
CA PRO A 38 1.20 -0.90 8.33
C PRO A 38 2.55 -0.31 7.91
N ALA A 39 3.06 -0.71 6.76
CA ALA A 39 4.27 -0.10 6.20
C ALA A 39 3.89 1.28 5.64
N PRO A 40 4.14 2.39 6.33
CA PRO A 40 3.78 3.71 5.84
C PRO A 40 4.66 4.09 4.66
N ILE A 41 4.07 4.72 3.67
CA ILE A 41 4.81 5.43 2.62
C ILE A 41 5.11 6.81 3.17
N THR A 42 6.39 7.12 3.33
CA THR A 42 6.84 8.41 3.89
C THR A 42 7.68 9.19 2.89
N CYS A 43 7.65 10.50 3.01
CA CYS A 43 8.58 11.40 2.32
C CYS A 43 9.10 12.45 3.30
N THR A 44 10.11 13.20 2.90
CA THR A 44 10.61 14.34 3.69
C THR A 44 9.70 15.56 3.50
N ASP A 45 9.65 16.45 4.49
CA ASP A 45 8.92 17.71 4.41
C ASP A 45 9.35 18.52 3.18
N VAL A 46 10.66 18.55 2.89
CA VAL A 46 11.22 19.21 1.71
C VAL A 46 10.63 18.65 0.41
N MET A 47 10.43 17.35 0.32
CA MET A 47 9.80 16.72 -0.84
C MET A 47 8.33 17.10 -0.94
N ALA A 48 7.61 17.05 0.19
CA ALA A 48 6.19 17.39 0.25
C ALA A 48 5.93 18.85 -0.11
N GLU A 49 6.76 19.78 0.38
CA GLU A 49 6.60 21.21 0.16
C GLU A 49 7.05 21.69 -1.23
N LYS A 50 8.19 21.19 -1.72
CA LYS A 50 8.79 21.68 -2.95
C LYS A 50 8.39 20.91 -4.20
N HIS A 51 7.94 19.66 -4.03
CA HIS A 51 7.64 18.75 -5.13
C HIS A 51 6.35 17.96 -4.87
N PRO A 52 5.25 18.60 -4.47
CA PRO A 52 3.99 17.90 -4.18
C PRO A 52 3.47 17.10 -5.38
N GLU A 53 3.74 17.56 -6.60
CA GLU A 53 3.36 16.88 -7.84
C GLU A 53 4.04 15.51 -8.01
N LEU A 54 5.26 15.35 -7.46
CA LEU A 54 5.96 14.07 -7.48
C LEU A 54 5.32 13.09 -6.48
N ALA A 55 4.95 13.56 -5.30
CA ALA A 55 4.24 12.76 -4.30
C ALA A 55 2.90 12.26 -4.87
N VAL A 56 2.11 13.15 -5.49
CA VAL A 56 0.85 12.78 -6.15
C VAL A 56 1.08 11.76 -7.28
N THR A 57 2.08 12.00 -8.14
CA THR A 57 2.42 11.08 -9.24
C THR A 57 2.82 9.71 -8.72
N PHE A 58 3.62 9.65 -7.68
CA PHE A 58 4.00 8.40 -7.02
C PHE A 58 2.78 7.68 -6.47
N MET A 59 1.89 8.37 -5.74
CA MET A 59 0.67 7.78 -5.19
C MET A 59 -0.28 7.28 -6.29
N LYS A 60 -0.39 7.97 -7.43
CA LYS A 60 -1.14 7.47 -8.60
C LYS A 60 -0.56 6.13 -9.09
N GLY A 61 0.76 6.02 -9.16
CA GLY A 61 1.46 4.78 -9.50
C GLY A 61 1.13 3.65 -8.51
N MET A 62 1.23 3.94 -7.21
CA MET A 62 0.94 2.97 -6.14
C MET A 62 -0.51 2.49 -6.16
N ILE A 63 -1.48 3.38 -6.39
CA ILE A 63 -2.90 3.00 -6.52
C ILE A 63 -3.10 2.09 -7.73
N LYS A 64 -2.53 2.43 -8.90
CA LYS A 64 -2.67 1.62 -10.12
C LYS A 64 -2.07 0.22 -9.94
N VAL A 65 -0.86 0.15 -9.39
CA VAL A 65 -0.16 -1.12 -9.14
C VAL A 65 -0.89 -1.93 -8.08
N GLY A 66 -1.35 -1.29 -7.00
CA GLY A 66 -2.09 -1.95 -5.94
C GLY A 66 -3.40 -2.57 -6.44
N ARG A 67 -4.18 -1.84 -7.24
CA ARG A 67 -5.40 -2.36 -7.88
C ARG A 67 -5.10 -3.57 -8.75
N TRP A 68 -4.10 -3.45 -9.64
CA TRP A 68 -3.68 -4.55 -10.49
C TRP A 68 -3.23 -5.76 -9.67
N ALA A 69 -2.43 -5.56 -8.64
CA ALA A 69 -1.93 -6.63 -7.77
C ALA A 69 -3.06 -7.32 -7.00
N ASN A 70 -4.10 -6.57 -6.58
CA ASN A 70 -5.27 -7.16 -5.93
C ASN A 70 -6.07 -8.06 -6.88
N GLU A 71 -6.19 -7.67 -8.15
CA GLU A 71 -6.90 -8.44 -9.17
C GLU A 71 -6.08 -9.64 -9.67
N HIS A 72 -4.72 -9.58 -9.56
CA HIS A 72 -3.80 -10.55 -10.16
C HIS A 72 -2.76 -11.04 -9.15
N LYS A 73 -3.20 -11.52 -7.98
CA LYS A 73 -2.33 -11.88 -6.84
C LYS A 73 -1.19 -12.85 -7.21
N HIS A 74 -1.48 -13.89 -7.98
CA HIS A 74 -0.43 -14.84 -8.42
C HIS A 74 0.60 -14.18 -9.36
N ALA A 75 0.17 -13.35 -10.29
CA ALA A 75 1.09 -12.62 -11.17
C ALA A 75 1.94 -11.61 -10.37
N ALA A 76 1.33 -10.95 -9.39
CA ALA A 76 2.04 -10.07 -8.47
C ALA A 76 3.06 -10.85 -7.63
N ALA A 77 2.70 -12.02 -7.12
CA ALA A 77 3.60 -12.91 -6.39
C ALA A 77 4.80 -13.33 -7.26
N ALA A 78 4.58 -13.69 -8.52
CA ALA A 78 5.65 -14.08 -9.45
C ALA A 78 6.62 -12.92 -9.78
N ILE A 79 6.18 -11.67 -9.68
CA ILE A 79 7.05 -10.49 -9.84
C ILE A 79 7.83 -10.25 -8.54
N LEU A 80 7.14 -10.30 -7.40
CA LEU A 80 7.75 -10.04 -6.08
C LEU A 80 8.75 -11.13 -5.69
N ASP A 81 8.48 -12.38 -6.03
CA ASP A 81 9.39 -13.51 -5.76
C ASP A 81 10.81 -13.27 -6.27
N LYS A 82 10.96 -12.61 -7.41
CA LYS A 82 12.26 -12.25 -7.99
C LYS A 82 13.03 -11.19 -7.18
N GLN A 83 12.35 -10.48 -6.29
CA GLN A 83 12.89 -9.36 -5.52
C GLN A 83 12.92 -9.65 -4.00
N THR A 84 12.41 -10.81 -3.61
CA THR A 84 12.31 -11.21 -2.20
C THR A 84 13.14 -12.47 -1.93
N PHE A 85 13.22 -12.86 -0.68
CA PHE A 85 13.91 -14.07 -0.22
C PHE A 85 12.93 -15.20 0.14
N TYR A 86 11.73 -15.17 -0.44
CA TYR A 86 10.81 -16.32 -0.36
C TYR A 86 11.37 -17.51 -1.13
N ARG A 87 10.91 -18.72 -0.81
CA ARG A 87 11.39 -19.93 -1.47
C ARG A 87 10.92 -20.05 -2.90
N ASP A 88 9.69 -19.65 -3.14
CA ASP A 88 9.02 -19.77 -4.42
C ASP A 88 7.79 -18.85 -4.51
N VAL A 89 7.17 -18.84 -5.67
CA VAL A 89 6.00 -18.01 -5.99
C VAL A 89 4.80 -18.32 -5.08
N GLU A 90 4.62 -19.58 -4.67
CA GLU A 90 3.49 -19.97 -3.82
C GLU A 90 3.68 -19.44 -2.40
N ASP A 91 4.87 -19.49 -1.84
CA ASP A 91 5.18 -18.88 -0.55
C ASP A 91 4.97 -17.35 -0.59
N THR A 92 5.37 -16.71 -1.69
CA THR A 92 5.13 -15.28 -1.92
C THR A 92 3.64 -14.99 -2.02
N TYR A 93 2.88 -15.80 -2.75
CA TYR A 93 1.43 -15.68 -2.88
C TYR A 93 0.73 -15.81 -1.52
N GLU A 94 1.05 -16.84 -0.75
CA GLU A 94 0.50 -17.02 0.60
C GLU A 94 0.80 -15.81 1.50
N GLY A 95 1.95 -15.18 1.33
CA GLY A 95 2.33 -13.96 2.06
C GLY A 95 1.49 -12.74 1.72
N ILE A 96 1.02 -12.60 0.49
CA ILE A 96 0.34 -11.39 0.00
C ILE A 96 -1.16 -11.55 -0.28
N ARG A 97 -1.70 -12.77 -0.31
CA ARG A 97 -3.08 -13.03 -0.78
C ARG A 97 -4.17 -12.30 0.02
N HIS A 98 -3.93 -12.07 1.31
CA HIS A 98 -4.88 -11.40 2.21
C HIS A 98 -4.61 -9.89 2.36
N ILE A 99 -3.53 -9.38 1.78
CA ILE A 99 -3.13 -7.98 1.90
C ILE A 99 -3.87 -7.16 0.83
N ASP A 100 -4.49 -6.07 1.24
CA ASP A 100 -4.89 -5.02 0.30
C ASP A 100 -3.65 -4.22 -0.09
N MET A 101 -3.31 -4.27 -1.38
CA MET A 101 -2.12 -3.61 -1.93
C MET A 101 -2.36 -2.15 -2.31
N VAL A 102 -3.60 -1.66 -2.21
CA VAL A 102 -3.92 -0.25 -2.46
C VAL A 102 -3.62 0.58 -1.22
N PRO A 103 -2.76 1.60 -1.31
CA PRO A 103 -2.49 2.49 -0.18
C PRO A 103 -3.78 3.14 0.34
N ASN A 104 -3.94 3.17 1.65
CA ASN A 104 -5.06 3.86 2.28
C ASN A 104 -4.67 4.42 3.66
N LEU A 105 -5.32 5.50 4.05
CA LEU A 105 -5.22 6.12 5.37
C LEU A 105 -6.56 5.93 6.12
N SER A 106 -7.04 4.68 6.18
CA SER A 106 -8.26 4.36 6.92
C SER A 106 -8.09 4.66 8.42
N PRO A 107 -9.19 4.94 9.14
CA PRO A 107 -9.12 5.13 10.59
C PRO A 107 -8.44 3.97 11.32
N GLN A 108 -8.62 2.73 10.84
CA GLN A 108 -7.95 1.55 11.40
C GLN A 108 -6.43 1.60 11.21
N ASN A 109 -5.96 2.01 10.02
CA ASN A 109 -4.53 2.14 9.75
C ASN A 109 -3.90 3.24 10.60
N LEU A 110 -4.55 4.39 10.73
CA LEU A 110 -4.07 5.48 11.58
C LEU A 110 -4.05 5.06 13.07
N ALA A 111 -5.11 4.40 13.55
CA ALA A 111 -5.14 3.87 14.92
C ALA A 111 -4.05 2.82 15.17
N SER A 112 -3.70 2.00 14.18
CA SER A 112 -2.58 1.04 14.30
C SER A 112 -1.24 1.75 14.43
N VAL A 113 -1.04 2.85 13.69
CA VAL A 113 0.16 3.69 13.84
C VAL A 113 0.22 4.34 15.22
N GLU A 114 -0.92 4.85 15.73
CA GLU A 114 -1.04 5.43 17.07
C GLU A 114 -0.62 4.44 18.17
N ILE A 115 -1.18 3.22 18.13
CA ILE A 115 -0.82 2.16 19.09
C ILE A 115 0.67 1.80 18.99
N GLY A 116 1.21 1.70 17.76
CA GLY A 116 2.63 1.45 17.55
C GLY A 116 3.51 2.57 18.10
N LYS A 117 3.11 3.83 17.90
CA LYS A 117 3.77 5.02 18.44
C LYS A 117 3.78 5.00 19.98
N ASP A 118 2.63 4.75 20.61
CA ASP A 118 2.50 4.71 22.06
C ASP A 118 3.36 3.59 22.67
N PHE A 119 3.41 2.44 22.03
CA PHE A 119 4.30 1.36 22.43
C PHE A 119 5.77 1.81 22.35
N MET A 120 6.18 2.38 21.23
CA MET A 120 7.56 2.84 21.06
C MET A 120 7.94 3.93 22.06
N LEU A 121 7.03 4.85 22.36
CA LEU A 121 7.23 5.92 23.34
C LEU A 121 7.37 5.35 24.77
N SER A 122 6.44 4.47 25.17
CA SER A 122 6.44 3.88 26.52
C SER A 122 7.66 3.00 26.80
N HIS A 123 8.27 2.42 25.77
CA HIS A 123 9.49 1.59 25.87
C HIS A 123 10.78 2.37 25.56
N GLY A 124 10.70 3.67 25.31
CA GLY A 124 11.87 4.51 25.06
C GLY A 124 12.55 4.32 23.71
N TYR A 125 11.88 3.69 22.74
CA TYR A 125 12.39 3.56 21.36
C TYR A 125 12.34 4.90 20.63
N ILE A 126 11.34 5.73 20.93
CA ILE A 126 11.30 7.13 20.52
C ILE A 126 11.27 8.02 21.77
N LYS A 127 11.82 9.21 21.65
CA LYS A 127 11.94 10.16 22.80
C LYS A 127 10.82 11.17 22.87
N ASN A 128 10.29 11.54 21.72
CA ASN A 128 9.28 12.60 21.59
C ASN A 128 7.97 12.00 21.08
N ASP A 129 6.88 12.45 21.68
CA ASP A 129 5.54 12.17 21.18
C ASP A 129 5.23 13.03 19.95
N PHE A 130 4.31 12.56 19.12
CA PHE A 130 3.80 13.32 17.98
C PHE A 130 2.34 12.94 17.70
N ASP A 131 1.61 13.87 17.12
CA ASP A 131 0.24 13.65 16.68
C ASP A 131 0.26 12.91 15.32
N VAL A 132 -0.26 11.67 15.30
CA VAL A 132 -0.30 10.83 14.09
C VAL A 132 -1.19 11.43 13.00
N HIS A 133 -2.29 12.08 13.39
CA HIS A 133 -3.18 12.73 12.42
C HIS A 133 -2.57 13.98 11.81
N ALA A 134 -1.84 14.77 12.59
CA ALA A 134 -1.10 15.92 12.09
C ALA A 134 0.13 15.52 11.25
N TRP A 135 0.72 14.36 11.55
CA TRP A 135 1.84 13.81 10.79
C TRP A 135 1.41 13.19 9.47
N ALA A 136 0.21 12.64 9.39
CA ALA A 136 -0.32 12.07 8.15
C ALA A 136 -0.60 13.16 7.12
N ALA A 137 -0.28 12.87 5.85
CA ALA A 137 -0.51 13.75 4.70
C ALA A 137 -1.51 13.13 3.72
N PRO A 138 -2.81 13.10 4.05
CA PRO A 138 -3.83 12.46 3.23
C PRO A 138 -4.03 13.15 1.87
N GLU A 139 -3.70 14.43 1.76
CA GLU A 139 -3.94 15.26 0.58
C GLU A 139 -3.30 14.69 -0.70
N PHE A 140 -2.11 14.10 -0.61
CA PHE A 140 -1.45 13.50 -1.77
C PHE A 140 -2.18 12.26 -2.29
N LEU A 141 -2.65 11.41 -1.37
CA LEU A 141 -3.41 10.22 -1.72
C LEU A 141 -4.79 10.59 -2.28
N GLU A 142 -5.47 11.54 -1.65
CA GLU A 142 -6.80 12.02 -2.07
C GLU A 142 -6.74 12.69 -3.43
N GLN A 143 -5.74 13.54 -3.67
CA GLN A 143 -5.53 14.15 -4.97
C GLN A 143 -5.24 13.09 -6.04
N ALA A 144 -4.34 12.14 -5.76
CA ALA A 144 -4.02 11.05 -6.67
C ALA A 144 -5.25 10.22 -7.05
N ALA A 145 -6.09 9.88 -6.07
CA ALA A 145 -7.32 9.13 -6.29
C ALA A 145 -8.31 9.92 -7.14
N ARG A 146 -8.50 11.21 -6.85
CA ARG A 146 -9.38 12.11 -7.62
C ARG A 146 -8.94 12.23 -9.07
N GLU A 147 -7.65 12.50 -9.32
CA GLU A 147 -7.11 12.61 -10.68
C GLU A 147 -7.25 11.28 -11.47
N LEU A 148 -7.07 10.14 -10.82
CA LEU A 148 -7.28 8.85 -11.46
C LEU A 148 -8.74 8.62 -11.86
N LEU A 149 -9.70 9.02 -11.03
CA LEU A 149 -11.12 8.96 -11.36
C LEU A 149 -11.46 9.86 -12.55
N GLU A 150 -10.91 11.07 -12.62
CA GLU A 150 -11.06 11.99 -13.74
C GLU A 150 -10.47 11.40 -15.03
N GLU A 151 -9.27 10.82 -14.97
CA GLU A 151 -8.64 10.14 -16.11
C GLU A 151 -9.51 8.98 -16.63
N GLU A 152 -10.04 8.17 -15.75
CA GLU A 152 -10.93 7.05 -16.11
C GLU A 152 -12.26 7.53 -16.70
N TRP A 153 -12.84 8.58 -16.12
CA TRP A 153 -14.05 9.20 -16.65
C TRP A 153 -13.84 9.73 -18.07
N GLN A 154 -12.77 10.50 -18.30
CA GLN A 154 -12.43 11.04 -19.61
C GLN A 154 -12.23 9.92 -20.65
N LYS A 155 -11.51 8.85 -20.30
CA LYS A 155 -11.32 7.70 -21.18
C LYS A 155 -12.65 7.06 -21.58
N ARG A 156 -13.56 6.85 -20.61
CA ARG A 156 -14.89 6.26 -20.86
C ARG A 156 -15.74 7.15 -21.75
N THR A 157 -15.73 8.46 -21.50
CA THR A 157 -16.49 9.43 -22.28
C THR A 157 -15.97 9.52 -23.70
N THR A 158 -14.64 9.63 -23.88
CA THR A 158 -14.01 9.68 -25.20
C THR A 158 -14.21 8.38 -25.99
N ALA A 159 -14.22 7.22 -25.31
CA ALA A 159 -14.44 5.93 -25.96
C ALA A 159 -15.86 5.81 -26.56
N LYS A 160 -16.86 6.48 -25.95
CA LYS A 160 -18.25 6.48 -26.40
C LYS A 160 -18.54 7.48 -27.52
N LEU A 161 -17.62 8.43 -27.81
CA LEU A 161 -17.82 9.42 -28.86
C LEU A 161 -17.69 8.78 -30.26
N PRO A 162 -18.56 9.17 -31.23
CA PRO A 162 -18.40 8.82 -32.65
C PRO A 162 -17.01 9.22 -33.17
N LYS A 163 -16.50 8.49 -34.19
CA LYS A 163 -15.13 8.74 -34.73
C LYS A 163 -14.90 10.20 -35.11
N ALA A 164 -15.89 10.88 -35.70
CA ALA A 164 -15.82 12.29 -36.07
C ALA A 164 -15.61 13.24 -34.86
N ALA A 165 -16.29 12.97 -33.75
CA ALA A 165 -16.17 13.77 -32.53
C ALA A 165 -14.83 13.53 -31.79
N LYS A 166 -14.23 12.35 -31.95
CA LYS A 166 -12.89 12.03 -31.39
C LYS A 166 -11.78 12.87 -32.02
N SER A 167 -11.90 13.17 -33.31
CA SER A 167 -10.94 14.02 -34.05
C SER A 167 -10.99 15.47 -33.56
N LEU A 168 -12.18 16.02 -33.30
CA LEU A 168 -12.35 17.38 -32.77
C LEU A 168 -11.83 17.53 -31.34
N ALA A 169 -12.04 16.54 -30.47
CA ALA A 169 -11.52 16.53 -29.09
C ALA A 169 -9.99 16.42 -29.03
N ALA A 170 -9.35 15.77 -29.99
CA ALA A 170 -7.90 15.71 -30.10
C ALA A 170 -7.26 17.01 -30.61
N GLY A 171 -7.98 17.77 -31.47
CA GLY A 171 -7.50 19.02 -32.04
C GLY A 171 -7.48 20.22 -31.08
N ASN A 172 -8.31 20.21 -30.04
CA ASN A 172 -8.40 21.29 -29.05
C ASN A 172 -7.32 21.25 -27.94
N ARG A 173 -6.36 20.33 -28.02
CA ARG A 173 -5.22 20.28 -27.06
C ARG A 173 -3.95 21.02 -27.54
N LEU A 174 -4.04 21.75 -28.64
CA LEU A 174 -2.93 22.51 -29.23
C LEU A 174 -3.20 24.03 -29.27
N GLY A 175 -3.97 24.52 -28.29
CA GLY A 175 -4.21 25.96 -28.10
C GLY A 175 -3.79 26.42 -26.71
#